data_b8d75ca04fd3a4b5d22fbd837ba7c1b3
#
_entry.id   b8d75ca04fd3a4b5d22fbd837ba7c1b3
#
_cell.length_a   1.000
_cell.length_b   1.000
_cell.length_c   1.000
_cell.angle_alpha   90.00
_cell.angle_beta   90.00
_cell.angle_gamma   90.00
#
_symmetry.space_group_name_H-M   'P 1'
#
loop_
_entity.id
_entity.type
_entity.pdbx_description
1 polymer ?
#
loop_
_entity_poly.entity_id
_entity_poly.type
_entity_poly.pdbx_seq_one_letter_code
_entity_poly.pdbx_strand_id
1 'polypeptide(L)'
;MNPTAPAPKSGIDKWLILSIVFIATTLIASGVMIWALVNYFDQKDNVDTKVSTAVSDAKKVQADDLEAKFLQRDKEPNRQFVGPDDLGRVVFNYPKTWSVYIDKTGATTNSSYQAYLNPASVPSVASNSTTQYALRVTIEAKDYDQVISSYQSLVKKGDLKTSAVKADDQNGTRLDGAFSKDIRGSAVIFKIRDKTVTIRTDADTFKTDFDALIATITFNK
;
A
#
# COMPACT_ATOMS: atom_id res chain seq x y z
N MET A 1 97.56 59.38 -36.23
CA MET A 1 96.26 59.67 -35.68
C MET A 1 95.35 58.49 -36.10
N ASN A 2 95.06 57.61 -35.12
CA ASN A 2 94.12 56.46 -35.33
C ASN A 2 92.71 56.88 -34.89
N PRO A 3 91.67 56.68 -35.70
CA PRO A 3 90.32 56.99 -35.29
C PRO A 3 89.82 55.82 -34.41
N THR A 4 89.36 56.18 -33.23
CA THR A 4 88.72 55.32 -32.23
C THR A 4 87.40 54.83 -32.76
N ALA A 5 87.22 53.51 -32.76
CA ALA A 5 85.95 52.89 -33.14
C ALA A 5 84.87 53.15 -32.07
N PRO A 6 83.63 53.41 -32.44
CA PRO A 6 82.57 53.64 -31.48
C PRO A 6 82.15 52.31 -30.75
N ALA A 7 81.95 52.40 -29.44
CA ALA A 7 81.52 51.28 -28.58
C ALA A 7 80.12 50.75 -29.01
N PRO A 8 79.92 49.50 -28.96
CA PRO A 8 78.60 48.92 -29.28
C PRO A 8 77.55 49.35 -28.24
N LYS A 9 76.47 49.96 -28.68
CA LYS A 9 75.27 50.21 -27.82
C LYS A 9 74.64 48.88 -27.45
N SER A 10 74.75 48.46 -26.18
CA SER A 10 74.04 47.33 -25.62
C SER A 10 72.57 47.75 -25.32
N GLY A 11 71.78 47.86 -26.36
CA GLY A 11 70.36 47.99 -26.23
C GLY A 11 69.76 46.59 -26.16
N ILE A 12 69.13 46.25 -25.07
CA ILE A 12 68.37 44.99 -24.96
C ILE A 12 67.33 44.97 -26.09
N ASP A 13 67.43 43.96 -26.94
CA ASP A 13 66.62 43.86 -28.15
C ASP A 13 65.12 43.77 -27.77
N LYS A 14 64.30 44.68 -28.25
CA LYS A 14 62.85 44.75 -27.91
C LYS A 14 62.13 43.44 -28.15
N TRP A 15 62.62 42.66 -29.16
CA TRP A 15 62.12 41.32 -29.43
C TRP A 15 62.44 40.31 -28.32
N LEU A 16 63.57 40.45 -27.66
CA LEU A 16 63.98 39.61 -26.56
C LEU A 16 63.10 39.88 -25.31
N ILE A 17 62.78 41.15 -25.02
CA ILE A 17 61.85 41.52 -23.94
C ILE A 17 60.47 40.97 -24.26
N LEU A 18 59.99 41.10 -25.49
CA LEU A 18 58.67 40.62 -25.90
C LEU A 18 58.54 39.08 -25.74
N SER A 19 59.61 38.36 -26.13
CA SER A 19 59.63 36.88 -25.99
C SER A 19 59.63 36.44 -24.55
N ILE A 20 60.35 37.12 -23.64
CA ILE A 20 60.39 36.84 -22.23
C ILE A 20 58.98 37.06 -21.56
N VAL A 21 58.38 38.21 -21.95
CA VAL A 21 57.01 38.52 -21.46
C VAL A 21 56.00 37.47 -21.94
N PHE A 22 56.10 37.05 -23.20
CA PHE A 22 55.21 36.02 -23.76
C PHE A 22 55.41 34.68 -23.08
N ILE A 23 56.64 34.25 -22.85
CA ILE A 23 56.93 32.99 -22.09
C ILE A 23 56.37 33.08 -20.67
N ALA A 24 56.60 34.21 -19.98
CA ALA A 24 56.08 34.37 -18.61
C ALA A 24 54.56 34.34 -18.54
N THR A 25 53.88 35.04 -19.47
CA THR A 25 52.39 35.00 -19.52
C THR A 25 51.86 33.61 -19.86
N THR A 26 52.54 32.86 -20.77
CA THR A 26 52.15 31.51 -21.11
C THR A 26 52.30 30.55 -19.92
N LEU A 27 53.37 30.67 -19.13
CA LEU A 27 53.61 29.87 -17.94
C LEU A 27 52.55 30.16 -16.84
N ILE A 28 52.22 31.43 -16.65
CA ILE A 28 51.19 31.84 -15.71
C ILE A 28 49.81 31.29 -16.13
N ALA A 29 49.45 31.43 -17.40
CA ALA A 29 48.20 30.93 -17.95
C ALA A 29 48.11 29.41 -17.84
N SER A 30 49.20 28.68 -18.13
CA SER A 30 49.26 27.23 -17.98
C SER A 30 49.10 26.81 -16.50
N GLY A 31 49.73 27.50 -15.58
CA GLY A 31 49.61 27.25 -14.14
C GLY A 31 48.17 27.44 -13.61
N VAL A 32 47.51 28.51 -14.03
CA VAL A 32 46.12 28.79 -13.70
C VAL A 32 45.18 27.72 -14.29
N MET A 33 45.44 27.31 -15.53
CA MET A 33 44.65 26.27 -16.19
C MET A 33 44.76 24.90 -15.47
N ILE A 34 45.98 24.51 -15.12
CA ILE A 34 46.21 23.25 -14.37
C ILE A 34 45.54 23.33 -13.00
N TRP A 35 45.70 24.45 -12.29
CA TRP A 35 45.03 24.63 -10.98
C TRP A 35 43.51 24.54 -11.10
N ALA A 36 42.93 25.20 -12.12
CA ALA A 36 41.47 25.15 -12.33
C ALA A 36 40.98 23.75 -12.69
N LEU A 37 41.71 22.98 -13.48
CA LEU A 37 41.39 21.62 -13.82
C LEU A 37 41.43 20.70 -12.60
N VAL A 38 42.51 20.76 -11.80
CA VAL A 38 42.63 19.96 -10.58
C VAL A 38 41.47 20.28 -9.61
N ASN A 39 41.23 21.58 -9.39
CA ASN A 39 40.14 21.99 -8.49
C ASN A 39 38.75 21.57 -9.01
N TYR A 40 38.55 21.59 -10.32
CA TYR A 40 37.29 21.10 -10.93
C TYR A 40 37.09 19.61 -10.74
N PHE A 41 38.13 18.78 -10.94
CA PHE A 41 38.05 17.33 -10.74
C PHE A 41 37.85 17.00 -9.24
N ASP A 42 38.57 17.65 -8.35
CA ASP A 42 38.39 17.43 -6.88
C ASP A 42 36.99 17.79 -6.44
N GLN A 43 36.41 18.88 -6.96
CA GLN A 43 35.02 19.25 -6.62
C GLN A 43 34.02 18.23 -7.16
N LYS A 44 34.22 17.76 -8.41
CA LYS A 44 33.35 16.77 -9.02
C LYS A 44 33.36 15.44 -8.26
N ASP A 45 34.54 14.93 -7.95
CA ASP A 45 34.67 13.67 -7.20
C ASP A 45 34.10 13.79 -5.76
N ASN A 46 34.28 14.94 -5.13
CA ASN A 46 33.68 15.23 -3.82
C ASN A 46 32.14 15.28 -3.89
N VAL A 47 31.57 15.84 -4.95
CA VAL A 47 30.11 15.88 -5.13
C VAL A 47 29.57 14.49 -5.38
N ASP A 48 30.18 13.72 -6.28
CA ASP A 48 29.77 12.36 -6.61
C ASP A 48 29.86 11.43 -5.39
N THR A 49 30.92 11.57 -4.58
CA THR A 49 31.07 10.81 -3.33
C THR A 49 30.02 11.20 -2.30
N LYS A 50 29.76 12.50 -2.10
CA LYS A 50 28.72 12.97 -1.17
C LYS A 50 27.34 12.55 -1.61
N VAL A 51 27.03 12.62 -2.90
CA VAL A 51 25.75 12.17 -3.45
C VAL A 51 25.58 10.66 -3.28
N SER A 52 26.61 9.87 -3.60
CA SER A 52 26.55 8.42 -3.45
C SER A 52 26.38 8.01 -2.00
N THR A 53 27.07 8.65 -1.06
CA THR A 53 26.92 8.41 0.38
C THR A 53 25.52 8.81 0.84
N ALA A 54 25.03 9.99 0.49
CA ALA A 54 23.68 10.44 0.85
C ALA A 54 22.58 9.51 0.30
N VAL A 55 22.74 9.03 -0.94
CA VAL A 55 21.81 8.05 -1.53
C VAL A 55 21.88 6.70 -0.81
N SER A 56 23.08 6.24 -0.44
CA SER A 56 23.27 5.01 0.31
C SER A 56 22.63 5.11 1.71
N ASP A 57 22.85 6.22 2.40
CA ASP A 57 22.28 6.46 3.74
C ASP A 57 20.75 6.58 3.67
N ALA A 58 20.23 7.29 2.68
CA ALA A 58 18.78 7.38 2.46
C ALA A 58 18.14 6.02 2.19
N LYS A 59 18.78 5.18 1.35
CA LYS A 59 18.33 3.81 1.08
C LYS A 59 18.36 2.95 2.34
N LYS A 60 19.40 3.07 3.16
CA LYS A 60 19.51 2.34 4.42
C LYS A 60 18.42 2.74 5.40
N VAL A 61 18.22 4.04 5.61
CA VAL A 61 17.14 4.56 6.46
C VAL A 61 15.76 4.08 5.96
N GLN A 62 15.53 4.09 4.65
CA GLN A 62 14.29 3.60 4.06
C GLN A 62 14.12 2.08 4.27
N ALA A 63 15.19 1.30 4.13
CA ALA A 63 15.16 -0.14 4.37
C ALA A 63 14.86 -0.45 5.85
N ASP A 64 15.54 0.22 6.79
CA ASP A 64 15.33 0.06 8.22
C ASP A 64 13.90 0.45 8.65
N ASP A 65 13.35 1.53 8.08
CA ASP A 65 11.96 1.96 8.33
C ASP A 65 10.94 0.95 7.77
N LEU A 66 11.19 0.42 6.57
CA LEU A 66 10.34 -0.63 5.97
C LEU A 66 10.40 -1.93 6.78
N GLU A 67 11.58 -2.31 7.26
CA GLU A 67 11.76 -3.51 8.10
C GLU A 67 11.07 -3.33 9.45
N ALA A 68 11.20 -2.17 10.10
CA ALA A 68 10.51 -1.86 11.34
C ALA A 68 8.98 -1.92 11.16
N LYS A 69 8.44 -1.34 10.09
CA LYS A 69 7.02 -1.42 9.73
C LYS A 69 6.57 -2.85 9.43
N PHE A 70 7.43 -3.64 8.78
CA PHE A 70 7.14 -5.06 8.52
C PHE A 70 7.06 -5.85 9.82
N LEU A 71 8.04 -5.70 10.71
CA LEU A 71 8.05 -6.36 12.01
C LEU A 71 6.86 -5.96 12.89
N GLN A 72 6.44 -4.69 12.83
CA GLN A 72 5.24 -4.23 13.52
C GLN A 72 3.99 -4.90 12.96
N ARG A 73 3.80 -4.91 11.63
CA ARG A 73 2.68 -5.59 10.97
C ARG A 73 2.69 -7.10 11.20
N ASP A 74 3.87 -7.70 11.34
CA ASP A 74 3.98 -9.14 11.60
C ASP A 74 3.48 -9.53 13.00
N LYS A 75 3.53 -8.61 13.96
CA LYS A 75 2.99 -8.78 15.30
C LYS A 75 1.47 -8.60 15.37
N GLU A 76 0.86 -7.98 14.37
CA GLU A 76 -0.60 -7.81 14.34
C GLU A 76 -1.29 -9.14 14.04
N PRO A 77 -2.24 -9.59 14.88
CA PRO A 77 -2.91 -10.89 14.71
C PRO A 77 -3.92 -10.87 13.55
N ASN A 78 -4.30 -9.70 13.07
CA ASN A 78 -5.35 -9.50 12.09
C ASN A 78 -4.83 -8.94 10.77
N ARG A 79 -5.55 -9.27 9.68
CA ARG A 79 -5.47 -8.61 8.37
C ARG A 79 -6.75 -7.85 8.11
N GLN A 80 -6.67 -6.87 7.22
CA GLN A 80 -7.83 -6.09 6.81
C GLN A 80 -8.40 -6.64 5.50
N PHE A 81 -9.72 -6.89 5.50
CA PHE A 81 -10.50 -7.11 4.29
C PHE A 81 -10.97 -5.74 3.79
N VAL A 82 -10.86 -5.52 2.49
CA VAL A 82 -11.34 -4.31 1.81
C VAL A 82 -12.19 -4.74 0.64
N GLY A 83 -13.49 -4.48 0.72
CA GLY A 83 -14.43 -4.70 -0.37
C GLY A 83 -14.26 -3.68 -1.48
N PRO A 84 -14.88 -3.90 -2.67
CA PRO A 84 -14.81 -2.99 -3.80
C PRO A 84 -15.39 -1.61 -3.48
N ASP A 85 -14.74 -0.54 -3.98
CA ASP A 85 -15.14 0.85 -3.72
C ASP A 85 -16.50 1.19 -4.32
N ASP A 86 -16.80 0.65 -5.50
CA ASP A 86 -18.07 0.81 -6.22
C ASP A 86 -19.25 0.12 -5.53
N LEU A 87 -18.98 -0.82 -4.63
CA LEU A 87 -19.98 -1.54 -3.85
C LEU A 87 -20.11 -1.05 -2.39
N GLY A 88 -19.60 0.14 -2.09
CA GLY A 88 -19.71 0.76 -0.77
C GLY A 88 -18.56 0.42 0.18
N ARG A 89 -17.47 -0.19 -0.32
CA ARG A 89 -16.20 -0.44 0.38
C ARG A 89 -16.39 -0.85 1.85
N VAL A 90 -16.96 -2.03 2.06
CA VAL A 90 -16.99 -2.62 3.39
C VAL A 90 -15.56 -3.00 3.81
N VAL A 91 -15.15 -2.57 4.99
CA VAL A 91 -13.82 -2.85 5.53
C VAL A 91 -13.99 -3.47 6.91
N PHE A 92 -13.23 -4.52 7.22
CA PHE A 92 -13.17 -5.14 8.54
C PHE A 92 -11.85 -5.91 8.73
N ASN A 93 -11.52 -6.18 9.99
CA ASN A 93 -10.35 -6.97 10.35
C ASN A 93 -10.74 -8.44 10.52
N TYR A 94 -9.88 -9.35 10.04
CA TYR A 94 -10.06 -10.80 10.17
C TYR A 94 -8.74 -11.48 10.60
N PRO A 95 -8.76 -12.67 11.21
CA PRO A 95 -7.56 -13.36 11.66
C PRO A 95 -6.55 -13.58 10.54
N LYS A 96 -5.28 -13.28 10.78
CA LYS A 96 -4.18 -13.39 9.80
C LYS A 96 -4.02 -14.81 9.25
N THR A 97 -4.46 -15.81 9.99
CA THR A 97 -4.41 -17.22 9.61
C THR A 97 -5.51 -17.64 8.62
N TRP A 98 -6.46 -16.75 8.33
CA TRP A 98 -7.51 -17.03 7.36
C TRP A 98 -7.10 -16.63 5.95
N SER A 99 -7.51 -17.45 4.98
CA SER A 99 -7.40 -17.16 3.54
C SER A 99 -8.70 -16.54 3.03
N VAL A 100 -8.59 -15.73 1.99
CA VAL A 100 -9.72 -15.09 1.30
C VAL A 100 -9.81 -15.60 -0.13
N TYR A 101 -11.02 -15.97 -0.56
CA TYR A 101 -11.34 -16.31 -1.93
C TYR A 101 -12.52 -15.47 -2.41
N ILE A 102 -12.36 -14.77 -3.53
CA ILE A 102 -13.41 -13.99 -4.17
C ILE A 102 -13.97 -14.81 -5.32
N ASP A 103 -15.22 -15.22 -5.21
CA ASP A 103 -15.92 -16.04 -6.22
C ASP A 103 -16.58 -15.15 -7.29
N LYS A 104 -17.21 -14.05 -6.87
CA LYS A 104 -17.87 -13.11 -7.76
C LYS A 104 -17.45 -11.67 -7.43
N THR A 105 -17.05 -10.95 -8.43
CA THR A 105 -16.53 -9.57 -8.29
C THR A 105 -17.59 -8.49 -8.33
N GLY A 106 -18.85 -8.82 -8.66
CA GLY A 106 -19.92 -7.82 -8.81
C GLY A 106 -19.81 -6.94 -10.06
N ALA A 107 -18.97 -7.34 -11.03
CA ALA A 107 -18.60 -6.52 -12.18
C ALA A 107 -19.72 -6.25 -13.21
N THR A 108 -20.85 -6.96 -13.12
CA THR A 108 -22.02 -6.75 -14.02
C THR A 108 -23.20 -6.21 -13.25
N THR A 109 -24.07 -5.46 -13.93
CA THR A 109 -25.14 -4.62 -13.37
C THR A 109 -26.14 -5.33 -12.42
N ASN A 110 -26.22 -6.63 -12.38
CA ASN A 110 -27.06 -7.40 -11.43
C ASN A 110 -26.29 -8.53 -10.75
N SER A 111 -24.97 -8.54 -10.83
CA SER A 111 -24.16 -9.56 -10.18
C SER A 111 -23.90 -9.22 -8.72
N SER A 112 -23.99 -10.21 -7.85
CA SER A 112 -23.57 -10.07 -6.46
C SER A 112 -22.06 -10.16 -6.36
N TYR A 113 -21.47 -9.41 -5.43
CA TYR A 113 -20.11 -9.67 -4.96
C TYR A 113 -20.17 -10.78 -3.91
N GLN A 114 -19.29 -11.77 -4.02
CA GLN A 114 -19.21 -12.87 -3.07
C GLN A 114 -17.77 -13.19 -2.73
N ALA A 115 -17.44 -13.12 -1.44
CA ALA A 115 -16.15 -13.51 -0.90
C ALA A 115 -16.33 -14.50 0.25
N TYR A 116 -15.40 -15.42 0.36
CA TYR A 116 -15.36 -16.47 1.38
C TYR A 116 -14.03 -16.40 2.12
N LEU A 117 -14.10 -16.50 3.43
CA LEU A 117 -12.93 -16.55 4.30
C LEU A 117 -12.96 -17.82 5.13
N ASN A 118 -11.79 -18.45 5.31
CA ASN A 118 -11.70 -19.67 6.10
C ASN A 118 -10.27 -19.85 6.65
N PRO A 119 -10.11 -20.48 7.84
CA PRO A 119 -8.79 -20.83 8.35
C PRO A 119 -7.96 -21.64 7.34
N ALA A 120 -6.69 -21.33 7.24
CA ALA A 120 -5.70 -21.94 6.36
C ALA A 120 -6.05 -21.85 4.86
N SER A 121 -7.13 -22.47 4.39
CA SER A 121 -7.57 -22.46 3.00
C SER A 121 -9.08 -22.40 2.89
N VAL A 122 -9.58 -21.73 1.85
CA VAL A 122 -11.01 -21.70 1.54
C VAL A 122 -11.36 -22.96 0.76
N PRO A 123 -12.32 -23.78 1.25
CA PRO A 123 -12.84 -24.94 0.52
C PRO A 123 -13.45 -24.53 -0.83
N SER A 124 -13.53 -25.48 -1.76
CA SER A 124 -14.17 -25.25 -3.06
C SER A 124 -15.60 -24.73 -2.91
N VAL A 125 -15.89 -23.64 -3.63
CA VAL A 125 -17.21 -23.01 -3.61
C VAL A 125 -18.07 -23.67 -4.71
N ALA A 126 -19.08 -24.42 -4.28
CA ALA A 126 -20.05 -25.06 -5.17
C ALA A 126 -21.47 -24.62 -4.81
N SER A 127 -22.32 -24.46 -5.81
CA SER A 127 -23.68 -23.90 -5.67
C SER A 127 -24.59 -24.66 -4.69
N ASN A 128 -24.36 -25.95 -4.49
CA ASN A 128 -25.17 -26.82 -3.62
C ASN A 128 -24.34 -27.44 -2.47
N SER A 129 -23.29 -26.77 -2.07
CA SER A 129 -22.38 -27.26 -1.04
C SER A 129 -22.98 -27.09 0.35
N THR A 130 -22.92 -28.12 1.18
CA THR A 130 -23.12 -28.06 2.63
C THR A 130 -21.89 -27.56 3.38
N THR A 131 -20.88 -27.13 2.62
CA THR A 131 -19.61 -26.62 3.14
C THR A 131 -19.85 -25.41 4.02
N GLN A 132 -19.35 -25.46 5.24
CA GLN A 132 -19.37 -24.36 6.18
C GLN A 132 -18.13 -23.49 5.98
N TYR A 133 -18.33 -22.19 5.93
CA TYR A 133 -17.24 -21.21 5.85
C TYR A 133 -17.19 -20.41 7.15
N ALA A 134 -16.00 -20.06 7.56
CA ALA A 134 -15.82 -19.20 8.72
C ALA A 134 -16.48 -17.82 8.51
N LEU A 135 -16.42 -17.30 7.26
CA LEU A 135 -17.11 -16.08 6.90
C LEU A 135 -17.48 -16.07 5.41
N ARG A 136 -18.68 -15.56 5.14
CA ARG A 136 -19.16 -15.19 3.81
C ARG A 136 -19.47 -13.71 3.78
N VAL A 137 -19.05 -13.02 2.75
CA VAL A 137 -19.40 -11.63 2.46
C VAL A 137 -20.17 -11.61 1.16
N THR A 138 -21.39 -11.13 1.19
CA THR A 138 -22.25 -11.00 0.00
C THR A 138 -22.71 -9.56 -0.09
N ILE A 139 -22.53 -8.93 -1.24
CA ILE A 139 -23.04 -7.59 -1.55
C ILE A 139 -23.97 -7.72 -2.75
N GLU A 140 -25.22 -7.34 -2.59
CA GLU A 140 -26.26 -7.50 -3.62
C GLU A 140 -26.94 -6.17 -3.95
N ALA A 141 -27.32 -5.98 -5.22
CA ALA A 141 -28.16 -4.87 -5.66
C ALA A 141 -29.64 -5.19 -5.36
N LYS A 142 -29.94 -5.53 -4.09
CA LYS A 142 -31.27 -5.79 -3.58
C LYS A 142 -31.56 -4.87 -2.42
N ASP A 143 -32.81 -4.47 -2.29
CA ASP A 143 -33.24 -3.69 -1.15
C ASP A 143 -33.06 -4.45 0.17
N TYR A 144 -32.66 -3.73 1.20
CA TYR A 144 -32.45 -4.27 2.54
C TYR A 144 -33.66 -5.07 3.06
N ASP A 145 -34.87 -4.52 2.87
CA ASP A 145 -36.10 -5.16 3.34
C ASP A 145 -36.38 -6.47 2.57
N GLN A 146 -36.02 -6.55 1.31
CA GLN A 146 -36.15 -7.79 0.51
C GLN A 146 -35.20 -8.87 1.03
N VAL A 147 -33.96 -8.50 1.38
CA VAL A 147 -32.98 -9.44 1.96
C VAL A 147 -33.47 -9.92 3.31
N ILE A 148 -33.90 -9.03 4.21
CA ILE A 148 -34.47 -9.41 5.51
C ILE A 148 -35.70 -10.31 5.35
N SER A 149 -36.61 -9.98 4.40
CA SER A 149 -37.82 -10.75 4.15
C SER A 149 -37.52 -12.18 3.71
N SER A 150 -36.40 -12.44 3.06
CA SER A 150 -35.99 -13.80 2.68
C SER A 150 -35.74 -14.73 3.88
N TYR A 151 -35.42 -14.18 5.05
CA TYR A 151 -35.20 -14.94 6.28
C TYR A 151 -36.45 -15.05 7.18
N GLN A 152 -37.54 -14.35 6.85
CA GLN A 152 -38.74 -14.31 7.71
C GLN A 152 -39.37 -15.69 7.99
N SER A 153 -39.32 -16.61 7.04
CA SER A 153 -39.82 -17.96 7.21
C SER A 153 -39.07 -18.72 8.35
N LEU A 154 -37.75 -18.55 8.40
CA LEU A 154 -36.89 -19.15 9.41
C LEU A 154 -37.10 -18.49 10.80
N VAL A 155 -37.29 -17.16 10.78
CA VAL A 155 -37.58 -16.40 12.01
C VAL A 155 -38.96 -16.85 12.60
N LYS A 156 -40.00 -16.95 11.76
CA LYS A 156 -41.33 -17.40 12.19
C LYS A 156 -41.33 -18.85 12.72
N LYS A 157 -40.49 -19.71 12.19
CA LYS A 157 -40.28 -21.09 12.68
C LYS A 157 -39.49 -21.15 13.99
N GLY A 158 -38.82 -20.06 14.37
CA GLY A 158 -37.90 -20.03 15.51
C GLY A 158 -36.52 -20.56 15.25
N ASP A 159 -36.20 -20.89 14.00
CA ASP A 159 -34.86 -21.34 13.58
C ASP A 159 -33.83 -20.20 13.68
N LEU A 160 -34.25 -18.97 13.40
CA LEU A 160 -33.45 -17.76 13.50
C LEU A 160 -34.03 -16.77 14.53
N LYS A 161 -33.16 -16.14 15.29
CA LYS A 161 -33.45 -14.99 16.16
C LYS A 161 -32.92 -13.72 15.54
N THR A 162 -33.72 -12.65 15.62
CA THR A 162 -33.34 -11.33 15.12
C THR A 162 -32.98 -10.40 16.25
N SER A 163 -31.98 -9.55 16.06
CA SER A 163 -31.62 -8.44 16.95
C SER A 163 -31.08 -7.27 16.15
N ALA A 164 -31.11 -6.08 16.74
CA ALA A 164 -30.46 -4.91 16.15
C ALA A 164 -28.95 -5.01 16.32
N VAL A 165 -28.22 -4.54 15.33
CA VAL A 165 -26.75 -4.39 15.36
C VAL A 165 -26.39 -3.02 14.80
N LYS A 166 -25.31 -2.43 15.31
CA LYS A 166 -24.76 -1.17 14.78
C LYS A 166 -23.28 -1.35 14.49
N ALA A 167 -22.84 -0.90 13.33
CA ALA A 167 -21.43 -0.80 12.95
C ALA A 167 -21.20 0.49 12.18
N ASP A 168 -20.17 1.25 12.52
CA ASP A 168 -19.78 2.53 11.87
C ASP A 168 -20.98 3.45 11.57
N ASP A 169 -21.78 3.77 12.59
CA ASP A 169 -23.01 4.58 12.45
C ASP A 169 -24.13 4.01 11.56
N GLN A 170 -23.95 2.83 10.94
CA GLN A 170 -25.01 2.13 10.22
C GLN A 170 -25.77 1.20 11.14
N ASN A 171 -27.10 1.30 11.09
CA ASN A 171 -27.97 0.33 11.74
C ASN A 171 -28.19 -0.86 10.82
N GLY A 172 -28.17 -2.05 11.38
CA GLY A 172 -28.39 -3.30 10.67
C GLY A 172 -29.19 -4.30 11.48
N THR A 173 -29.46 -5.43 10.88
CA THR A 173 -30.11 -6.58 11.53
C THR A 173 -29.11 -7.69 11.68
N ARG A 174 -29.07 -8.27 12.89
CA ARG A 174 -28.36 -9.51 13.20
C ARG A 174 -29.34 -10.67 13.24
N LEU A 175 -28.92 -11.79 12.67
CA LEU A 175 -29.62 -13.06 12.67
C LEU A 175 -28.71 -14.10 13.31
N ASP A 176 -29.21 -14.83 14.30
CA ASP A 176 -28.48 -15.90 14.99
C ASP A 176 -29.30 -17.18 14.96
N GLY A 177 -28.73 -18.32 14.56
CA GLY A 177 -29.38 -19.61 14.56
C GLY A 177 -29.11 -20.49 13.35
N ALA A 178 -30.10 -21.31 12.97
CA ALA A 178 -29.99 -22.25 11.86
C ALA A 178 -30.50 -21.62 10.54
N PHE A 179 -29.63 -21.42 9.60
CA PHE A 179 -29.94 -20.96 8.23
C PHE A 179 -30.38 -22.11 7.33
N SER A 180 -29.92 -23.32 7.64
CA SER A 180 -30.35 -24.57 7.03
C SER A 180 -30.07 -25.71 7.96
N LYS A 181 -30.37 -26.97 7.53
CA LYS A 181 -30.08 -28.18 8.32
C LYS A 181 -28.61 -28.29 8.72
N ASP A 182 -27.71 -27.87 7.82
CA ASP A 182 -26.26 -28.07 7.97
C ASP A 182 -25.49 -26.76 8.28
N ILE A 183 -26.19 -25.62 8.32
CA ILE A 183 -25.58 -24.31 8.54
C ILE A 183 -26.25 -23.65 9.75
N ARG A 184 -25.46 -23.53 10.82
CA ARG A 184 -25.85 -22.84 12.04
C ARG A 184 -24.78 -21.84 12.42
N GLY A 185 -25.16 -20.56 12.55
CA GLY A 185 -24.21 -19.50 12.84
C GLY A 185 -24.89 -18.15 13.03
N SER A 186 -24.22 -17.10 12.62
CA SER A 186 -24.68 -15.72 12.76
C SER A 186 -24.52 -14.96 11.44
N ALA A 187 -25.43 -14.01 11.17
CA ALA A 187 -25.31 -13.09 10.07
C ALA A 187 -25.60 -11.66 10.52
N VAL A 188 -24.96 -10.67 9.90
CA VAL A 188 -25.31 -9.27 10.02
C VAL A 188 -25.60 -8.70 8.64
N ILE A 189 -26.62 -7.88 8.54
CA ILE A 189 -27.13 -7.31 7.30
C ILE A 189 -27.17 -5.81 7.46
N PHE A 190 -26.53 -5.07 6.53
CA PHE A 190 -26.49 -3.63 6.51
C PHE A 190 -26.93 -3.11 5.16
N LYS A 191 -27.61 -1.96 5.17
CA LYS A 191 -27.88 -1.21 3.95
C LYS A 191 -26.69 -0.27 3.68
N ILE A 192 -26.14 -0.33 2.47
CA ILE A 192 -25.07 0.56 2.03
C ILE A 192 -25.50 1.20 0.71
N ARG A 193 -25.86 2.48 0.73
CA ARG A 193 -26.37 3.20 -0.46
C ARG A 193 -27.56 2.47 -1.06
N ASP A 194 -27.42 2.00 -2.30
CA ASP A 194 -28.39 1.23 -3.10
C ASP A 194 -28.22 -0.29 -3.01
N LYS A 195 -27.38 -0.77 -2.09
CA LYS A 195 -27.01 -2.18 -1.97
C LYS A 195 -27.20 -2.70 -0.55
N THR A 196 -27.26 -4.00 -0.42
CA THR A 196 -27.33 -4.70 0.86
C THR A 196 -26.08 -5.58 1.01
N VAL A 197 -25.40 -5.42 2.14
CA VAL A 197 -24.27 -6.26 2.55
C VAL A 197 -24.75 -7.26 3.59
N THR A 198 -24.47 -8.53 3.35
CA THR A 198 -24.66 -9.62 4.30
C THR A 198 -23.30 -10.23 4.63
N ILE A 199 -22.95 -10.22 5.90
CA ILE A 199 -21.75 -10.90 6.42
C ILE A 199 -22.23 -12.02 7.32
N ARG A 200 -21.85 -13.28 7.04
CA ARG A 200 -22.35 -14.46 7.71
C ARG A 200 -21.25 -15.44 8.06
N THR A 201 -21.29 -16.00 9.25
CA THR A 201 -20.56 -17.23 9.60
C THR A 201 -21.49 -18.44 9.51
N ASP A 202 -20.97 -19.56 9.03
CA ASP A 202 -21.75 -20.78 8.79
C ASP A 202 -21.68 -21.79 9.96
N ALA A 203 -20.82 -21.51 10.96
CA ALA A 203 -20.65 -22.39 12.10
C ALA A 203 -20.45 -21.61 13.42
N ASP A 204 -21.08 -22.08 14.48
CA ASP A 204 -20.98 -21.51 15.82
C ASP A 204 -19.52 -21.49 16.35
N THR A 205 -18.67 -22.39 15.85
CA THR A 205 -17.23 -22.43 16.18
C THR A 205 -16.51 -21.11 15.88
N PHE A 206 -16.96 -20.39 14.86
CA PHE A 206 -16.37 -19.11 14.45
C PHE A 206 -17.08 -17.88 15.03
N LYS A 207 -18.05 -18.09 15.95
CA LYS A 207 -18.86 -17.01 16.49
C LYS A 207 -18.04 -15.94 17.20
N THR A 208 -17.02 -16.34 17.96
CA THR A 208 -16.15 -15.41 18.69
C THR A 208 -15.36 -14.52 17.71
N ASP A 209 -14.78 -15.10 16.66
CA ASP A 209 -14.05 -14.36 15.62
C ASP A 209 -15.02 -13.46 14.84
N PHE A 210 -16.22 -13.95 14.54
CA PHE A 210 -17.28 -13.19 13.89
C PHE A 210 -17.69 -11.96 14.70
N ASP A 211 -17.92 -12.11 16.01
CA ASP A 211 -18.31 -11.00 16.90
C ASP A 211 -17.17 -9.95 16.99
N ALA A 212 -15.92 -10.39 17.08
CA ALA A 212 -14.76 -9.51 17.07
C ALA A 212 -14.62 -8.74 15.74
N LEU A 213 -14.87 -9.42 14.63
CA LEU A 213 -14.82 -8.85 13.27
C LEU A 213 -15.91 -7.79 13.09
N ILE A 214 -17.16 -8.07 13.51
CA ILE A 214 -18.28 -7.12 13.37
C ILE A 214 -17.97 -5.79 14.07
N ALA A 215 -17.29 -5.82 15.21
CA ALA A 215 -16.89 -4.62 15.94
C ALA A 215 -15.89 -3.72 15.17
N THR A 216 -15.24 -4.24 14.12
CA THR A 216 -14.27 -3.52 13.31
C THR A 216 -14.81 -3.07 11.95
N ILE A 217 -16.08 -3.36 11.65
CA ILE A 217 -16.67 -3.00 10.35
C ILE A 217 -16.74 -1.48 10.19
N THR A 218 -16.28 -1.01 9.03
CA THR A 218 -16.45 0.36 8.57
C THR A 218 -16.93 0.37 7.12
N PHE A 219 -17.63 1.45 6.75
CA PHE A 219 -18.18 1.63 5.41
C PHE A 219 -17.70 2.96 4.82
N ASN A 220 -17.43 3.00 3.54
CA ASN A 220 -17.20 4.26 2.85
C ASN A 220 -18.57 4.89 2.52
N LYS A 221 -18.82 6.06 3.12
CA LYS A 221 -20.06 6.83 2.92
C LYS A 221 -20.11 7.52 1.57
#